data_d5f3930dedbdc08efbc058007585bd33
#
_entry.id   d5f3930dedbdc08efbc058007585bd33
#
_cell.length_a   1.000
_cell.length_b   1.000
_cell.length_c   1.000
_cell.angle_alpha   90.00
_cell.angle_beta   90.00
_cell.angle_gamma   90.00
#
_symmetry.space_group_name_H-M   'P 1'
#
loop_
_entity.id
_entity.type
_entity.pdbx_description
1 polymer ?
#
loop_
_entity_poly.entity_id
_entity_poly.type
_entity_poly.pdbx_seq_one_letter_code
_entity_poly.pdbx_strand_id
1 'polypeptide(L)'
;MKFYLVKLLTNTAGQDGSTIDVYDSLEGAQVAYHNILAAFHNASDVLYAVVEILNENGDSQIKEIVDHRPEPEPETEPTRSSILPD
;
A
#
# COMPACT_ATOMS: atom_id res chain seq x y z
N MET A 1 -2.37 7.46 23.59
CA MET A 1 -3.08 7.33 22.30
C MET A 1 -2.49 6.16 21.53
N LYS A 2 -3.34 5.39 20.87
CA LYS A 2 -2.90 4.24 20.09
C LYS A 2 -2.84 4.58 18.62
N PHE A 3 -1.92 3.93 17.92
CA PHE A 3 -1.79 4.03 16.47
C PHE A 3 -1.78 2.63 15.90
N TYR A 4 -2.44 2.46 14.77
CA TYR A 4 -2.59 1.17 14.11
C TYR A 4 -1.86 1.20 12.78
N LEU A 5 -0.93 0.26 12.61
CA LEU A 5 -0.22 0.12 11.34
C LEU A 5 -0.89 -1.00 10.57
N VAL A 6 -1.55 -0.62 9.48
CA VAL A 6 -2.32 -1.54 8.65
C VAL A 6 -1.48 -1.90 7.43
N LYS A 7 -1.37 -3.19 7.15
CA LYS A 7 -0.67 -3.69 5.98
C LYS A 7 -1.63 -4.56 5.18
N LEU A 8 -1.84 -4.21 3.94
CA LEU A 8 -2.63 -5.00 3.00
C LEU A 8 -1.68 -5.40 1.89
N LEU A 9 -1.69 -6.68 1.53
CA LEU A 9 -0.68 -7.23 0.64
C LEU A 9 -1.30 -8.24 -0.31
N THR A 10 -0.91 -8.14 -1.58
CA THR A 10 -1.17 -9.19 -2.56
C THR A 10 0.18 -9.63 -3.12
N ASN A 11 0.48 -10.92 -3.06
CA ASN A 11 1.75 -11.40 -3.58
C ASN A 11 1.63 -11.81 -5.04
N THR A 12 2.76 -12.16 -5.64
CA THR A 12 2.80 -12.52 -7.08
C THR A 12 2.08 -13.83 -7.38
N ALA A 13 1.78 -14.63 -6.36
CA ALA A 13 0.97 -15.84 -6.53
C ALA A 13 -0.53 -15.55 -6.44
N GLY A 14 -0.91 -14.29 -6.25
CA GLY A 14 -2.32 -13.90 -6.17
C GLY A 14 -2.93 -14.09 -4.80
N GLN A 15 -2.12 -14.33 -3.77
CA GLN A 15 -2.61 -14.51 -2.41
C GLN A 15 -2.66 -13.18 -1.69
N ASP A 16 -3.72 -12.95 -0.94
CA ASP A 16 -3.93 -11.73 -0.19
C ASP A 16 -3.65 -11.94 1.28
N GLY A 17 -3.13 -10.91 1.93
CA GLY A 17 -2.91 -10.92 3.36
C GLY A 17 -3.16 -9.56 3.96
N SER A 18 -3.46 -9.53 5.24
CA SER A 18 -3.62 -8.28 5.97
C SER A 18 -3.14 -8.46 7.40
N THR A 19 -2.52 -7.43 7.94
CA THR A 19 -2.10 -7.43 9.34
C THR A 19 -2.29 -6.04 9.91
N ILE A 20 -2.51 -5.99 11.22
CA ILE A 20 -2.64 -4.74 11.96
C ILE A 20 -1.77 -4.86 13.20
N ASP A 21 -0.83 -3.93 13.36
CA ASP A 21 0.01 -3.85 14.54
C ASP A 21 -0.36 -2.59 15.30
N VAL A 22 -0.24 -2.64 16.63
CA VAL A 22 -0.63 -1.52 17.49
C VAL A 22 0.63 -0.91 18.10
N TYR A 23 0.70 0.42 18.07
CA TYR A 23 1.82 1.17 18.63
C TYR A 23 1.29 2.22 19.60
N ASP A 24 2.09 2.53 20.62
CA ASP A 24 1.71 3.53 21.62
C ASP A 24 2.11 4.95 21.23
N SER A 25 2.92 5.09 20.16
CA SER A 25 3.36 6.40 19.71
C SER A 25 3.37 6.44 18.20
N LEU A 26 3.13 7.64 17.66
CA LEU A 26 3.21 7.85 16.22
C LEU A 26 4.63 7.61 15.72
N GLU A 27 5.61 8.04 16.51
CA GLU A 27 7.01 7.87 16.12
C GLU A 27 7.37 6.41 15.95
N GLY A 28 6.96 5.54 16.89
CA GLY A 28 7.21 4.11 16.78
C GLY A 28 6.52 3.50 15.58
N ALA A 29 5.28 3.92 15.33
CA ALA A 29 4.54 3.44 14.16
C ALA A 29 5.23 3.89 12.86
N GLN A 30 5.75 5.11 12.83
CA GLN A 30 6.43 5.63 11.62
C GLN A 30 7.72 4.88 11.32
N VAL A 31 8.49 4.52 12.35
CA VAL A 31 9.70 3.73 12.14
C VAL A 31 9.35 2.39 11.50
N ALA A 32 8.35 1.70 12.06
CA ALA A 32 7.90 0.42 11.50
C ALA A 32 7.35 0.60 10.08
N TYR A 33 6.60 1.67 9.86
CA TYR A 33 6.02 2.01 8.56
C TYR A 33 7.11 2.12 7.49
N HIS A 34 8.17 2.89 7.76
CA HIS A 34 9.25 3.08 6.80
C HIS A 34 10.02 1.78 6.55
N ASN A 35 10.23 0.98 7.60
CA ASN A 35 10.92 -0.29 7.45
C ASN A 35 10.13 -1.26 6.59
N ILE A 36 8.80 -1.28 6.78
CA ILE A 36 7.92 -2.16 6.01
C ILE A 36 7.87 -1.71 4.55
N LEU A 37 7.78 -0.41 4.31
CA LEU A 37 7.78 0.11 2.94
C LEU A 37 9.07 -0.26 2.22
N ALA A 38 10.21 -0.09 2.89
CA ALA A 38 11.49 -0.44 2.28
C ALA A 38 11.54 -1.93 1.92
N ALA A 39 11.03 -2.79 2.82
CA ALA A 39 10.99 -4.22 2.57
C ALA A 39 10.09 -4.54 1.38
N PHE A 40 8.91 -3.91 1.31
CA PHE A 40 7.97 -4.18 0.22
C PHE A 40 8.49 -3.66 -1.12
N HIS A 41 9.15 -2.51 -1.14
CA HIS A 41 9.72 -1.98 -2.37
C HIS A 41 10.82 -2.89 -2.93
N ASN A 42 11.52 -3.59 -2.05
CA ASN A 42 12.62 -4.46 -2.45
C ASN A 42 12.22 -5.92 -2.63
N ALA A 43 10.98 -6.28 -2.28
CA ALA A 43 10.52 -7.67 -2.33
C ALA A 43 10.04 -8.01 -3.74
N SER A 44 10.59 -9.06 -4.32
CA SER A 44 10.19 -9.49 -5.66
C SER A 44 8.88 -10.28 -5.65
N ASP A 45 8.42 -10.72 -4.49
CA ASP A 45 7.17 -11.50 -4.38
C ASP A 45 5.98 -10.64 -3.97
N VAL A 46 6.14 -9.33 -3.82
CA VAL A 46 5.05 -8.41 -3.54
C VAL A 46 4.56 -7.84 -4.86
N LEU A 47 3.29 -8.08 -5.17
CA LEU A 47 2.68 -7.53 -6.36
C LEU A 47 2.09 -6.15 -6.08
N TYR A 48 1.40 -6.02 -4.95
CA TYR A 48 0.70 -4.79 -4.58
C TYR A 48 0.55 -4.74 -3.07
N ALA A 49 0.78 -3.61 -2.48
CA ALA A 49 0.64 -3.46 -1.04
C ALA A 49 0.20 -2.06 -0.67
N VAL A 50 -0.52 -1.95 0.42
CA VAL A 50 -0.90 -0.67 1.03
C VAL A 50 -0.43 -0.69 2.47
N VAL A 51 0.28 0.36 2.87
CA VAL A 51 0.73 0.52 4.25
C VAL A 51 0.19 1.84 4.75
N GLU A 52 -0.48 1.80 5.90
CA GLU A 52 -1.18 2.98 6.42
C GLU A 52 -1.09 3.01 7.94
N ILE A 53 -0.96 4.21 8.50
CA ILE A 53 -1.04 4.41 9.94
C ILE A 53 -2.35 5.14 10.23
N LEU A 54 -3.14 4.57 11.14
CA LEU A 54 -4.38 5.17 11.62
C LEU A 54 -4.21 5.57 13.08
N ASN A 55 -4.89 6.65 13.49
CA ASN A 55 -4.95 6.96 14.91
C ASN A 55 -6.06 6.14 15.56
N GLU A 56 -6.28 6.34 16.86
CA GLU A 56 -7.27 5.50 17.58
C GLU A 56 -8.70 5.80 17.15
N ASN A 57 -8.93 6.88 16.43
CA ASN A 57 -10.25 7.19 15.88
C ASN A 57 -10.43 6.66 14.46
N GLY A 58 -9.40 6.02 13.92
CA GLY A 58 -9.45 5.47 12.58
C GLY A 58 -9.07 6.47 11.49
N ASP A 59 -8.56 7.64 11.86
CA ASP A 59 -8.17 8.64 10.86
C ASP A 59 -6.77 8.34 10.34
N SER A 60 -6.62 8.43 9.03
CA SER A 60 -5.35 8.16 8.38
C SER A 60 -4.33 9.25 8.70
N GLN A 61 -3.16 8.84 9.17
CA GLN A 61 -2.04 9.74 9.42
C GLN A 61 -1.11 9.79 8.23
N ILE A 62 -0.85 8.63 7.62
CA ILE A 62 0.01 8.53 6.45
C ILE A 62 -0.34 7.22 5.75
N LYS A 63 -0.27 7.22 4.44
CA LYS A 63 -0.56 6.04 3.64
C LYS A 63 0.31 6.05 2.41
N GLU A 64 0.80 4.88 2.04
CA GLU A 64 1.53 4.72 0.80
C GLU A 64 1.20 3.40 0.15
N ILE A 65 1.23 3.38 -1.18
CA ILE A 65 0.92 2.21 -1.98
C ILE A 65 2.21 1.77 -2.65
N VAL A 66 2.51 0.47 -2.54
CA VAL A 66 3.60 -0.17 -3.28
C VAL A 66 2.94 -0.97 -4.40
N ASP A 67 3.22 -0.58 -5.64
CA ASP A 67 2.57 -1.18 -6.80
C ASP A 67 3.64 -1.68 -7.76
N HIS A 68 3.82 -3.01 -7.76
CA HIS A 68 4.76 -3.67 -8.65
C HIS A 68 4.07 -4.36 -9.82
N ARG A 69 2.77 -4.11 -9.99
CA ARG A 69 2.04 -4.72 -11.09
C ARG A 69 2.56 -4.18 -12.41
N PRO A 70 2.55 -5.01 -13.47
CA PRO A 70 2.92 -4.51 -14.78
C PRO A 70 2.01 -3.35 -15.15
N GLU A 71 2.59 -2.32 -15.79
CA GLU A 71 1.79 -1.19 -16.21
C GLU A 71 0.74 -1.65 -17.20
N PRO A 72 -0.53 -1.23 -17.02
CA PRO A 72 -1.55 -1.56 -18.00
C PRO A 72 -1.22 -0.85 -19.30
N GLU A 73 -1.63 -1.45 -20.43
CA GLU A 73 -1.46 -0.82 -21.72
C GLU A 73 -2.21 0.50 -21.74
N PRO A 74 -1.57 1.51 -22.18
CA PRO A 74 -2.27 2.80 -22.25
C PRO A 74 -3.48 2.70 -23.13
N GLU A 75 -3.78 2.26 -22.78
CA GLU A 75 -4.59 2.20 -23.16
C GLU A 75 -5.11 2.79 -23.42
N THR A 76 -4.69 2.56 -23.40
CA THR A 76 -5.11 3.00 -23.24
C THR A 76 -5.55 3.67 -23.17
N GLU A 77 -5.33 3.74 -23.44
CA GLU A 77 -5.87 4.30 -23.07
C GLU A 77 -6.33 4.65 -23.08
N PRO A 78 -6.43 4.73 -23.69
CA PRO A 78 -6.96 5.06 -23.57
C PRO A 78 -7.35 5.32 -23.61
N THR A 79 -7.42 5.34 -23.98
CA THR A 79 -8.03 5.57 -23.93
C THR A 79 -8.45 6.07 -24.04
N ARG A 80 -8.44 6.25 -24.35
CA ARG A 80 -9.05 6.69 -24.41
C ARG A 80 -9.46 7.03 -24.79
N SER A 81 -9.16 7.13 -25.15
CA SER A 81 -9.81 7.37 -25.52
C SER A 81 -10.20 7.44 -25.95
N SER A 82 -9.99 7.49 -26.26
CA SER A 82 -10.72 7.46 -26.56
C SER A 82 -11.22 7.66 -26.79
N ILE A 83 -10.99 7.82 -26.97
CA ILE A 83 -11.69 7.98 -27.16
C ILE A 83 -12.15 8.30 -27.55
N LEU A 84 -11.89 8.49 -27.84
CA LEU A 84 -12.51 8.79 -28.19
C LEU A 84 -12.83 8.95 -28.71
N PRO A 85 -12.74 9.15 -29.08
CA PRO A 85 -13.18 9.30 -29.48
C PRO A 85 -13.38 9.22 -29.74
N ASP A 86 -13.24 9.40 -29.92
CA ASP A 86 -13.76 9.35 -30.04
C ASP A 86 -14.05 9.26 -30.09
#